data_b55251cfc4fd8c77ff88972619ee9177
#
_entry.id   b55251cfc4fd8c77ff88972619ee9177
#
_cell.length_a   1.000
_cell.length_b   1.000
_cell.length_c   1.000
_cell.angle_alpha   90.00
_cell.angle_beta   90.00
_cell.angle_gamma   90.00
#
_symmetry.space_group_name_H-M   'P 1'
#
loop_
_entity.id
_entity.type
_entity.pdbx_description
1 polymer ?
#
loop_
_entity_poly.entity_id
_entity_poly.type
_entity_poly.pdbx_seq_one_letter_code
_entity_poly.pdbx_strand_id
1 'polypeptide(L)'
;MTERVLVADDDPDILAVVKVNFELEGFEVDTAVDGEDAIQKATTVPPDAIVLDIMMPRMDGLTALHRLRAQASTANIPIILLTARGLPEDRVRGLELGADDYITKPFDINELVARVSAVLRRTQAARDLSPLTGLPGNFRITREIEQRIHEDRPFALVHGDLDNFKAFNDHYGFMRGDEVIRFCGNCLTNAAVTLGIEDPFVGHIGGDDFVAIIPAGMAEAYCKEVVERFDDGILDLYDTADALRGYIEVIDRRGERYAFPVVSLSLGVASTEVRDMSTQWEASAVAVEMKEFAKKQPGSTYRIDRRLG
;
A
#
# COMPACT_ATOMS: atom_id res chain seq x y z
N MET A 1 16.35 -2.62 -2.18
CA MET A 1 16.90 -2.41 -0.81
C MET A 1 17.15 -3.78 -0.23
N THR A 2 18.25 -3.97 0.50
CA THR A 2 18.55 -5.23 1.20
C THR A 2 17.64 -5.35 2.41
N GLU A 3 16.94 -6.48 2.57
CA GLU A 3 16.05 -6.71 3.72
C GLU A 3 16.88 -6.97 4.97
N ARG A 4 16.50 -6.34 6.10
CA ARG A 4 17.20 -6.45 7.39
C ARG A 4 16.45 -7.42 8.31
N VAL A 5 17.17 -8.39 8.86
CA VAL A 5 16.65 -9.37 9.82
C VAL A 5 17.37 -9.24 11.16
N LEU A 6 16.61 -9.13 12.25
CA LEU A 6 17.14 -9.19 13.61
C LEU A 6 16.97 -10.62 14.13
N VAL A 7 18.08 -11.24 14.58
CA VAL A 7 18.09 -12.58 15.16
C VAL A 7 18.44 -12.49 16.65
N ALA A 8 17.57 -12.95 17.51
CA ALA A 8 17.75 -12.95 18.97
C ALA A 8 17.81 -14.38 19.51
N ASP A 9 18.95 -14.74 20.08
CA ASP A 9 19.21 -16.06 20.70
C ASP A 9 20.34 -15.87 21.74
N ASP A 10 20.32 -16.58 22.85
CA ASP A 10 21.38 -16.51 23.86
C ASP A 10 22.57 -17.40 23.53
N ASP A 11 22.44 -18.30 22.57
CA ASP A 11 23.51 -19.16 22.07
C ASP A 11 24.32 -18.44 20.95
N PRO A 12 25.59 -18.07 21.20
CA PRO A 12 26.44 -17.40 20.23
C PRO A 12 26.75 -18.25 19.00
N ASP A 13 26.73 -19.57 19.10
CA ASP A 13 26.98 -20.47 17.96
C ASP A 13 25.78 -20.46 17.02
N ILE A 14 24.56 -20.45 17.58
CA ILE A 14 23.32 -20.31 16.79
C ILE A 14 23.31 -18.95 16.08
N LEU A 15 23.59 -17.85 16.78
CA LEU A 15 23.67 -16.52 16.18
C LEU A 15 24.69 -16.47 15.03
N ALA A 16 25.87 -17.04 15.21
CA ALA A 16 26.92 -17.06 14.18
C ALA A 16 26.49 -17.84 12.94
N VAL A 17 25.92 -19.04 13.13
CA VAL A 17 25.46 -19.89 12.02
C VAL A 17 24.29 -19.23 11.26
N VAL A 18 23.28 -18.72 11.97
CA VAL A 18 22.15 -18.05 11.36
C VAL A 18 22.61 -16.80 10.60
N LYS A 19 23.44 -15.95 11.22
CA LYS A 19 23.95 -14.74 10.59
C LYS A 19 24.65 -15.03 9.27
N VAL A 20 25.63 -15.93 9.24
CA VAL A 20 26.38 -16.25 8.03
C VAL A 20 25.47 -16.74 6.91
N ASN A 21 24.53 -17.63 7.21
CA ASN A 21 23.64 -18.19 6.19
C ASN A 21 22.65 -17.15 5.65
N PHE A 22 22.11 -16.28 6.50
CA PHE A 22 21.24 -15.20 6.05
C PHE A 22 21.97 -14.15 5.22
N GLU A 23 23.22 -13.82 5.59
CA GLU A 23 24.06 -12.90 4.80
C GLU A 23 24.39 -13.50 3.41
N LEU A 24 24.60 -14.81 3.32
CA LEU A 24 24.80 -15.52 2.03
C LEU A 24 23.55 -15.45 1.13
N GLU A 25 22.36 -15.42 1.72
CA GLU A 25 21.08 -15.26 1.00
C GLU A 25 20.75 -13.78 0.71
N GLY A 26 21.63 -12.85 1.07
CA GLY A 26 21.53 -11.43 0.73
C GLY A 26 20.79 -10.57 1.75
N PHE A 27 20.52 -11.06 2.96
CA PHE A 27 19.97 -10.27 4.05
C PHE A 27 21.05 -9.45 4.77
N GLU A 28 20.67 -8.31 5.34
CA GLU A 28 21.45 -7.62 6.36
C GLU A 28 21.03 -8.16 7.74
N VAL A 29 21.99 -8.64 8.55
CA VAL A 29 21.67 -9.35 9.80
C VAL A 29 22.24 -8.65 11.03
N ASP A 30 21.33 -8.23 11.90
CA ASP A 30 21.64 -7.81 13.28
C ASP A 30 21.37 -8.98 14.24
N THR A 31 22.16 -9.05 15.32
CA THR A 31 21.99 -10.09 16.35
C THR A 31 21.70 -9.48 17.71
N ALA A 32 20.93 -10.16 18.55
CA ALA A 32 20.64 -9.82 19.93
C ALA A 32 20.84 -11.05 20.83
N VAL A 33 21.25 -10.84 22.08
CA VAL A 33 21.58 -11.93 23.03
C VAL A 33 20.50 -12.20 24.07
N ASP A 34 19.43 -11.40 24.07
CA ASP A 34 18.21 -11.56 24.89
C ASP A 34 17.08 -10.65 24.42
N GLY A 35 15.93 -10.74 25.08
CA GLY A 35 14.75 -9.96 24.73
C GLY A 35 14.89 -8.44 24.94
N GLU A 36 15.70 -7.99 25.90
CA GLU A 36 15.91 -6.55 26.11
C GLU A 36 16.75 -5.95 24.99
N ASP A 37 17.85 -6.61 24.61
CA ASP A 37 18.70 -6.23 23.49
C ASP A 37 17.92 -6.25 22.17
N ALA A 38 17.06 -7.28 21.97
CA ALA A 38 16.20 -7.39 20.80
C ALA A 38 15.23 -6.19 20.68
N ILE A 39 14.54 -5.81 21.77
CA ILE A 39 13.64 -4.66 21.79
C ILE A 39 14.40 -3.37 21.51
N GLN A 40 15.54 -3.17 22.17
CA GLN A 40 16.34 -1.96 21.99
C GLN A 40 16.77 -1.80 20.53
N LYS A 41 17.31 -2.85 19.90
CA LYS A 41 17.75 -2.83 18.50
C LYS A 41 16.58 -2.62 17.55
N ALA A 42 15.49 -3.37 17.72
CA ALA A 42 14.29 -3.24 16.89
C ALA A 42 13.64 -1.85 16.96
N THR A 43 13.77 -1.16 18.09
CA THR A 43 13.23 0.20 18.27
C THR A 43 14.16 1.26 17.67
N THR A 44 15.49 1.07 17.78
CA THR A 44 16.49 2.02 17.29
C THR A 44 16.60 1.99 15.77
N VAL A 45 16.66 0.80 15.21
CA VAL A 45 16.72 0.56 13.76
C VAL A 45 15.74 -0.58 13.44
N PRO A 46 14.49 -0.26 13.08
CA PRO A 46 13.47 -1.27 12.83
C PRO A 46 13.89 -2.25 11.73
N PRO A 47 13.94 -3.58 12.00
CA PRO A 47 14.22 -4.59 11.00
C PRO A 47 12.95 -4.91 10.18
N ASP A 48 13.12 -5.56 9.03
CA ASP A 48 12.01 -6.06 8.22
C ASP A 48 11.39 -7.34 8.79
N ALA A 49 12.18 -8.16 9.54
CA ALA A 49 11.70 -9.32 10.29
C ALA A 49 12.55 -9.56 11.55
N ILE A 50 11.95 -10.24 12.55
CA ILE A 50 12.63 -10.67 13.76
C ILE A 50 12.52 -12.18 13.88
N VAL A 51 13.65 -12.86 14.10
CA VAL A 51 13.73 -14.25 14.54
C VAL A 51 14.05 -14.22 16.03
N LEU A 52 13.21 -14.79 16.89
CA LEU A 52 13.24 -14.59 18.33
C LEU A 52 13.18 -15.92 19.07
N ASP A 53 14.25 -16.30 19.76
CA ASP A 53 14.22 -17.45 20.66
C ASP A 53 13.32 -17.17 21.86
N ILE A 54 12.55 -18.19 22.25
CA ILE A 54 11.70 -18.11 23.45
C ILE A 54 12.53 -18.18 24.72
N MET A 55 13.55 -19.04 24.76
CA MET A 55 14.29 -19.35 25.98
C MET A 55 15.60 -18.54 26.07
N MET A 56 15.50 -17.29 26.54
CA MET A 56 16.64 -16.40 26.72
C MET A 56 16.74 -15.88 28.16
N PRO A 57 17.96 -15.54 28.63
CA PRO A 57 18.15 -14.94 29.96
C PRO A 57 17.60 -13.50 30.00
N ARG A 58 17.45 -12.96 31.21
CA ARG A 58 16.96 -11.59 31.50
C ARG A 58 15.52 -11.36 31.05
N MET A 59 15.24 -11.47 29.79
CA MET A 59 13.89 -11.37 29.21
C MET A 59 13.69 -12.48 28.18
N ASP A 60 12.69 -13.32 28.41
CA ASP A 60 12.29 -14.38 27.47
C ASP A 60 11.64 -13.80 26.21
N GLY A 61 11.59 -14.61 25.12
CA GLY A 61 11.09 -14.18 23.84
C GLY A 61 9.58 -13.92 23.83
N LEU A 62 8.76 -14.59 24.65
CA LEU A 62 7.32 -14.30 24.71
C LEU A 62 7.03 -12.94 25.36
N THR A 63 7.80 -12.60 26.40
CA THR A 63 7.75 -11.27 27.03
C THR A 63 8.23 -10.19 26.05
N ALA A 64 9.31 -10.45 25.30
CA ALA A 64 9.81 -9.54 24.28
C ALA A 64 8.78 -9.35 23.14
N LEU A 65 8.18 -10.43 22.63
CA LEU A 65 7.10 -10.39 21.62
C LEU A 65 5.97 -9.49 22.10
N HIS A 66 5.47 -9.70 23.32
CA HIS A 66 4.36 -8.90 23.86
C HIS A 66 4.72 -7.40 23.90
N ARG A 67 5.93 -7.05 24.33
CA ARG A 67 6.40 -5.65 24.36
C ARG A 67 6.57 -5.06 22.96
N LEU A 68 7.12 -5.82 22.01
CA LEU A 68 7.26 -5.38 20.61
C LEU A 68 5.89 -5.11 19.97
N ARG A 69 4.87 -5.95 20.25
CA ARG A 69 3.50 -5.76 19.76
C ARG A 69 2.79 -4.55 20.40
N ALA A 70 3.18 -4.17 21.62
CA ALA A 70 2.62 -3.01 22.31
C ALA A 70 3.18 -1.65 21.83
N GLN A 71 4.26 -1.63 21.06
CA GLN A 71 4.89 -0.40 20.58
C GLN A 71 4.55 -0.14 19.10
N ALA A 72 4.04 1.05 18.78
CA ALA A 72 3.61 1.39 17.41
C ALA A 72 4.71 1.23 16.34
N SER A 73 5.98 1.49 16.70
CA SER A 73 7.13 1.37 15.79
C SER A 73 7.48 -0.07 15.42
N THR A 74 7.14 -1.04 16.28
CA THR A 74 7.53 -2.46 16.13
C THR A 74 6.34 -3.39 16.01
N ALA A 75 5.10 -2.90 16.27
CA ALA A 75 3.89 -3.72 16.32
C ALA A 75 3.63 -4.56 15.05
N ASN A 76 4.01 -4.02 13.89
CA ASN A 76 3.77 -4.64 12.58
C ASN A 76 5.00 -5.32 11.97
N ILE A 77 6.11 -5.42 12.71
CA ILE A 77 7.29 -6.18 12.27
C ILE A 77 6.97 -7.67 12.40
N PRO A 78 7.11 -8.47 11.34
CA PRO A 78 6.87 -9.90 11.44
C PRO A 78 7.88 -10.57 12.38
N ILE A 79 7.38 -11.47 13.25
CA ILE A 79 8.18 -12.16 14.26
C ILE A 79 7.99 -13.67 14.13
N ILE A 80 9.11 -14.37 13.97
CA ILE A 80 9.18 -15.83 13.93
C ILE A 80 9.81 -16.32 15.22
N LEU A 81 9.10 -17.18 15.95
CA LEU A 81 9.60 -17.74 17.22
C LEU A 81 10.45 -18.99 17.00
N LEU A 82 11.58 -19.09 17.70
CA LEU A 82 12.31 -20.32 17.84
C LEU A 82 11.89 -20.99 19.17
N THR A 83 11.44 -22.25 19.12
CA THR A 83 10.91 -22.95 20.28
C THR A 83 11.63 -24.27 20.52
N ALA A 84 11.75 -24.73 21.77
CA ALA A 84 12.26 -26.05 22.08
C ALA A 84 11.25 -27.15 21.65
N ARG A 85 11.78 -28.31 21.24
CA ARG A 85 10.97 -29.47 20.86
C ARG A 85 10.20 -29.99 22.07
N GLY A 86 8.85 -30.10 21.96
CA GLY A 86 8.02 -30.74 22.99
C GLY A 86 7.21 -29.80 23.88
N LEU A 87 7.15 -28.49 23.60
CA LEU A 87 6.33 -27.51 24.31
C LEU A 87 5.18 -26.98 23.41
N PRO A 88 4.08 -27.77 23.20
CA PRO A 88 2.95 -27.32 22.36
C PRO A 88 2.30 -26.04 22.91
N GLU A 89 2.35 -25.83 24.22
CA GLU A 89 1.73 -24.70 24.92
C GLU A 89 2.44 -23.38 24.54
N ASP A 90 3.77 -23.36 24.43
CA ASP A 90 4.51 -22.17 24.04
C ASP A 90 4.22 -21.75 22.60
N ARG A 91 3.95 -22.72 21.72
CA ARG A 91 3.57 -22.44 20.32
C ARG A 91 2.20 -21.79 20.23
N VAL A 92 1.20 -22.33 20.92
CA VAL A 92 -0.15 -21.78 20.97
C VAL A 92 -0.10 -20.38 21.57
N ARG A 93 0.58 -20.23 22.70
CA ARG A 93 0.73 -18.94 23.38
C ARG A 93 1.47 -17.90 22.53
N GLY A 94 2.53 -18.30 21.81
CA GLY A 94 3.25 -17.40 20.90
C GLY A 94 2.37 -16.87 19.75
N LEU A 95 1.57 -17.76 19.15
CA LEU A 95 0.62 -17.37 18.10
C LEU A 95 -0.52 -16.48 18.64
N GLU A 96 -1.05 -16.77 19.81
CA GLU A 96 -2.06 -15.94 20.49
C GLU A 96 -1.50 -14.55 20.86
N LEU A 97 -0.20 -14.45 21.17
CA LEU A 97 0.49 -13.20 21.44
C LEU A 97 0.87 -12.43 20.14
N GLY A 98 0.56 -13.00 18.98
CA GLY A 98 0.75 -12.33 17.69
C GLY A 98 2.09 -12.63 16.99
N ALA A 99 2.71 -13.79 17.21
CA ALA A 99 3.79 -14.26 16.36
C ALA A 99 3.25 -14.66 14.98
N ASP A 100 4.02 -14.39 13.92
CA ASP A 100 3.63 -14.68 12.53
C ASP A 100 3.91 -16.11 12.11
N ASP A 101 4.93 -16.74 12.71
CA ASP A 101 5.29 -18.16 12.53
C ASP A 101 6.15 -18.66 13.70
N TYR A 102 6.45 -19.95 13.71
CA TYR A 102 7.38 -20.56 14.67
C TYR A 102 8.17 -21.70 14.02
N ILE A 103 9.34 -21.99 14.60
CA ILE A 103 10.22 -23.10 14.21
C ILE A 103 10.72 -23.80 15.46
N THR A 104 10.77 -25.14 15.44
CA THR A 104 11.25 -25.93 16.58
C THR A 104 12.73 -26.22 16.48
N LYS A 105 13.48 -26.01 17.58
CA LYS A 105 14.88 -26.42 17.73
C LYS A 105 14.98 -27.93 17.98
N PRO A 106 15.91 -28.68 17.35
CA PRO A 106 16.85 -28.21 16.33
C PRO A 106 16.15 -28.01 15.00
N PHE A 107 16.55 -26.98 14.24
CA PHE A 107 15.98 -26.62 12.94
C PHE A 107 16.99 -26.76 11.81
N ASP A 108 16.50 -26.93 10.61
CA ASP A 108 17.29 -26.79 9.38
C ASP A 108 17.39 -25.28 9.04
N ILE A 109 18.61 -24.82 8.76
CA ILE A 109 18.84 -23.42 8.44
C ILE A 109 18.13 -23.00 7.15
N ASN A 110 18.02 -23.88 6.15
CA ASN A 110 17.30 -23.60 4.91
C ASN A 110 15.78 -23.46 5.18
N GLU A 111 15.23 -24.24 6.13
CA GLU A 111 13.85 -24.08 6.56
C GLU A 111 13.63 -22.71 7.20
N LEU A 112 14.54 -22.28 8.08
CA LEU A 112 14.45 -20.97 8.73
C LEU A 112 14.48 -19.83 7.69
N VAL A 113 15.43 -19.85 6.76
CA VAL A 113 15.54 -18.87 5.67
C VAL A 113 14.27 -18.86 4.82
N ALA A 114 13.77 -20.02 4.42
CA ALA A 114 12.57 -20.13 3.59
C ALA A 114 11.32 -19.54 4.30
N ARG A 115 11.17 -19.75 5.62
CA ARG A 115 10.08 -19.22 6.41
C ARG A 115 10.17 -17.71 6.59
N VAL A 116 11.36 -17.19 6.92
CA VAL A 116 11.59 -15.74 7.00
C VAL A 116 11.25 -15.07 5.67
N SER A 117 11.75 -15.60 4.56
CA SER A 117 11.44 -15.11 3.21
C SER A 117 9.94 -15.17 2.89
N ALA A 118 9.24 -16.23 3.32
CA ALA A 118 7.81 -16.37 3.09
C ALA A 118 6.99 -15.36 3.91
N VAL A 119 7.38 -15.12 5.16
CA VAL A 119 6.74 -14.12 6.04
C VAL A 119 6.99 -12.72 5.52
N LEU A 120 8.23 -12.38 5.13
CA LEU A 120 8.59 -11.10 4.51
C LEU A 120 7.74 -10.84 3.26
N ARG A 121 7.67 -11.80 2.34
CA ARG A 121 6.84 -11.66 1.12
C ARG A 121 5.36 -11.42 1.45
N ARG A 122 4.78 -12.13 2.44
CA ARG A 122 3.37 -11.94 2.85
C ARG A 122 3.15 -10.56 3.46
N THR A 123 4.05 -10.11 4.32
CA THR A 123 3.97 -8.80 4.97
C THR A 123 4.11 -7.68 3.95
N GLN A 124 5.05 -7.83 3.00
CA GLN A 124 5.23 -6.89 1.90
C GLN A 124 3.96 -6.83 1.03
N ALA A 125 3.43 -7.98 0.61
CA ALA A 125 2.20 -8.05 -0.18
C ALA A 125 1.00 -7.40 0.53
N ALA A 126 0.90 -7.54 1.86
CA ALA A 126 -0.16 -6.91 2.64
C ALA A 126 0.03 -5.38 2.76
N ARG A 127 1.27 -4.90 2.91
CA ARG A 127 1.61 -3.47 2.92
C ARG A 127 1.46 -2.82 1.54
N ASP A 128 1.58 -3.62 0.50
CA ASP A 128 1.52 -3.17 -0.89
C ASP A 128 0.10 -2.88 -1.39
N LEU A 129 -0.93 -3.20 -0.60
CA LEU A 129 -2.32 -2.93 -0.94
C LEU A 129 -2.91 -1.82 -0.07
N SER A 130 -3.76 -0.99 -0.67
CA SER A 130 -4.58 -0.04 0.07
C SER A 130 -5.59 -0.79 0.96
N PRO A 131 -5.61 -0.56 2.29
CA PRO A 131 -6.55 -1.26 3.18
C PRO A 131 -8.02 -0.97 2.86
N LEU A 132 -8.30 0.19 2.26
CA LEU A 132 -9.67 0.63 1.97
C LEU A 132 -10.21 0.00 0.68
N THR A 133 -9.40 -0.04 -0.38
CA THR A 133 -9.84 -0.46 -1.72
C THR A 133 -9.33 -1.84 -2.13
N GLY A 134 -8.31 -2.36 -1.46
CA GLY A 134 -7.59 -3.58 -1.88
C GLY A 134 -6.73 -3.40 -3.14
N LEU A 135 -6.71 -2.20 -3.72
CA LEU A 135 -5.88 -1.90 -4.89
C LEU A 135 -4.40 -1.76 -4.50
N PRO A 136 -3.47 -2.00 -5.44
CA PRO A 136 -2.07 -1.69 -5.28
C PRO A 136 -1.81 -0.30 -4.71
N GLY A 137 -0.96 -0.22 -3.68
CA GLY A 137 -0.51 1.03 -3.05
C GLY A 137 0.77 1.58 -3.67
N ASN A 138 1.29 2.67 -3.07
CA ASN A 138 2.40 3.46 -3.59
C ASN A 138 3.62 2.64 -4.02
N PHE A 139 4.03 1.64 -3.25
CA PHE A 139 5.20 0.83 -3.57
C PHE A 139 5.01 0.05 -4.88
N ARG A 140 3.86 -0.60 -5.05
CA ARG A 140 3.56 -1.33 -6.28
C ARG A 140 3.36 -0.41 -7.48
N ILE A 141 2.74 0.77 -7.27
CA ILE A 141 2.59 1.79 -8.31
C ILE A 141 3.97 2.21 -8.85
N THR A 142 4.89 2.53 -7.94
CA THR A 142 6.26 2.90 -8.29
C THR A 142 6.96 1.82 -9.09
N ARG A 143 6.94 0.56 -8.59
CA ARG A 143 7.55 -0.58 -9.29
C ARG A 143 6.96 -0.82 -10.66
N GLU A 144 5.66 -0.71 -10.80
CA GLU A 144 4.99 -0.93 -12.09
C GLU A 144 5.43 0.12 -13.12
N ILE A 145 5.50 1.41 -12.73
CA ILE A 145 5.98 2.47 -13.63
C ILE A 145 7.43 2.21 -14.05
N GLU A 146 8.31 1.90 -13.09
CA GLU A 146 9.72 1.60 -13.35
C GLU A 146 9.89 0.38 -14.28
N GLN A 147 9.10 -0.66 -14.06
CA GLN A 147 9.10 -1.85 -14.89
C GLN A 147 8.71 -1.55 -16.34
N ARG A 148 7.60 -0.79 -16.55
CA ARG A 148 7.15 -0.39 -17.89
C ARG A 148 8.19 0.44 -18.64
N ILE A 149 8.86 1.36 -17.93
CA ILE A 149 9.96 2.16 -18.47
C ILE A 149 11.14 1.25 -18.85
N HIS A 150 11.53 0.32 -17.97
CA HIS A 150 12.65 -0.58 -18.22
C HIS A 150 12.41 -1.56 -19.39
N GLU A 151 11.17 -2.02 -19.55
CA GLU A 151 10.75 -2.91 -20.63
C GLU A 151 10.53 -2.18 -21.98
N ASP A 152 10.67 -0.85 -21.99
CA ASP A 152 10.39 0.02 -23.16
C ASP A 152 8.98 -0.23 -23.75
N ARG A 153 8.01 -0.51 -22.87
CA ARG A 153 6.61 -0.74 -23.24
C ARG A 153 5.84 0.57 -23.25
N PRO A 154 5.25 0.99 -24.38
CA PRO A 154 4.46 2.21 -24.42
C PRO A 154 3.26 2.14 -23.46
N PHE A 155 3.17 3.13 -22.56
CA PHE A 155 2.08 3.20 -21.58
C PHE A 155 1.57 4.64 -21.43
N ALA A 156 0.37 4.76 -20.88
CA ALA A 156 -0.17 6.00 -20.35
C ALA A 156 -0.37 5.86 -18.84
N LEU A 157 0.15 6.84 -18.11
CA LEU A 157 -0.09 7.02 -16.68
C LEU A 157 -1.27 7.96 -16.50
N VAL A 158 -2.35 7.48 -15.92
CA VAL A 158 -3.55 8.24 -15.57
C VAL A 158 -3.53 8.51 -14.07
N HIS A 159 -3.55 9.77 -13.68
CA HIS A 159 -3.68 10.19 -12.28
C HIS A 159 -5.10 10.73 -12.04
N GLY A 160 -5.83 10.16 -11.11
CA GLY A 160 -7.21 10.52 -10.77
C GLY A 160 -7.32 11.12 -9.38
N ASP A 161 -8.29 12.07 -9.23
CA ASP A 161 -8.57 12.76 -7.96
C ASP A 161 -10.05 13.14 -7.87
N LEU A 162 -10.63 13.02 -6.68
CA LEU A 162 -12.03 13.34 -6.43
C LEU A 162 -12.21 14.80 -6.03
N ASP A 163 -12.80 15.60 -6.90
CA ASP A 163 -13.09 17.00 -6.63
C ASP A 163 -14.22 17.15 -5.58
N ASN A 164 -14.10 18.11 -4.67
CA ASN A 164 -15.06 18.38 -3.60
C ASN A 164 -15.23 17.24 -2.58
N PHE A 165 -14.38 16.23 -2.57
CA PHE A 165 -14.47 15.06 -1.70
C PHE A 165 -14.42 15.43 -0.21
N LYS A 166 -13.63 16.43 0.16
CA LYS A 166 -13.61 16.95 1.53
C LYS A 166 -14.99 17.46 1.97
N ALA A 167 -15.69 18.24 1.12
CA ALA A 167 -17.01 18.75 1.43
C ALA A 167 -18.03 17.61 1.58
N PHE A 168 -17.91 16.55 0.77
CA PHE A 168 -18.72 15.34 0.91
C PHE A 168 -18.49 14.68 2.27
N ASN A 169 -17.23 14.48 2.68
CA ASN A 169 -16.90 13.91 3.99
C ASN A 169 -17.40 14.78 5.17
N ASP A 170 -17.28 16.10 5.05
CA ASP A 170 -17.77 17.03 6.07
C ASP A 170 -19.30 16.98 6.21
N HIS A 171 -20.03 16.66 5.14
CA HIS A 171 -21.48 16.55 5.11
C HIS A 171 -22.01 15.17 5.52
N TYR A 172 -21.47 14.10 4.92
CA TYR A 172 -21.98 12.74 5.09
C TYR A 172 -21.16 11.86 6.05
N GLY A 173 -19.96 12.32 6.45
CA GLY A 173 -19.03 11.58 7.30
C GLY A 173 -18.12 10.60 6.52
N PHE A 174 -17.04 10.20 7.18
CA PHE A 174 -15.97 9.39 6.57
C PHE A 174 -16.43 8.01 6.09
N MET A 175 -17.39 7.38 6.77
CA MET A 175 -17.89 6.05 6.37
C MET A 175 -18.49 6.06 4.95
N ARG A 176 -19.26 7.13 4.65
CA ARG A 176 -19.84 7.30 3.30
C ARG A 176 -18.79 7.75 2.29
N GLY A 177 -17.81 8.53 2.72
CA GLY A 177 -16.65 8.86 1.91
C GLY A 177 -15.83 7.64 1.49
N ASP A 178 -15.67 6.67 2.39
CA ASP A 178 -15.03 5.39 2.07
C ASP A 178 -15.78 4.62 0.97
N GLU A 179 -17.10 4.73 0.90
CA GLU A 179 -17.91 4.14 -0.18
C GLU A 179 -17.63 4.85 -1.53
N VAL A 180 -17.48 6.18 -1.53
CA VAL A 180 -17.09 6.95 -2.72
C VAL A 180 -15.71 6.54 -3.23
N ILE A 181 -14.73 6.38 -2.32
CA ILE A 181 -13.38 5.92 -2.68
C ILE A 181 -13.42 4.52 -3.30
N ARG A 182 -14.15 3.56 -2.67
CA ARG A 182 -14.31 2.21 -3.25
C ARG A 182 -15.01 2.24 -4.60
N PHE A 183 -16.04 3.06 -4.74
CA PHE A 183 -16.76 3.23 -6.00
C PHE A 183 -15.84 3.77 -7.10
N CYS A 184 -15.03 4.79 -6.83
CA CYS A 184 -14.05 5.32 -7.78
C CYS A 184 -13.05 4.23 -8.22
N GLY A 185 -12.47 3.48 -7.28
CA GLY A 185 -11.57 2.35 -7.58
C GLY A 185 -12.24 1.30 -8.48
N ASN A 186 -13.52 1.00 -8.24
CA ASN A 186 -14.30 0.08 -9.07
C ASN A 186 -14.55 0.65 -10.48
N CYS A 187 -14.81 1.96 -10.64
CA CYS A 187 -14.96 2.60 -11.95
C CYS A 187 -13.70 2.45 -12.78
N LEU A 188 -12.53 2.74 -12.18
CA LEU A 188 -11.22 2.61 -12.83
C LEU A 188 -10.95 1.16 -13.27
N THR A 189 -11.20 0.20 -12.40
CA THR A 189 -10.95 -1.22 -12.70
C THR A 189 -11.91 -1.76 -13.75
N ASN A 190 -13.20 -1.46 -13.61
CA ASN A 190 -14.23 -1.97 -14.52
C ASN A 190 -14.13 -1.35 -15.91
N ALA A 191 -13.68 -0.10 -16.05
CA ALA A 191 -13.42 0.52 -17.34
C ALA A 191 -12.36 -0.27 -18.13
N ALA A 192 -11.26 -0.69 -17.48
CA ALA A 192 -10.25 -1.51 -18.11
C ALA A 192 -10.79 -2.88 -18.57
N VAL A 193 -11.63 -3.51 -17.74
CA VAL A 193 -12.28 -4.80 -18.08
C VAL A 193 -13.22 -4.65 -19.27
N THR A 194 -14.06 -3.60 -19.27
CA THR A 194 -15.04 -3.36 -20.36
C THR A 194 -14.37 -3.12 -21.70
N LEU A 195 -13.26 -2.40 -21.69
CA LEU A 195 -12.49 -2.11 -22.90
C LEU A 195 -11.57 -3.26 -23.32
N GLY A 196 -11.53 -4.37 -22.56
CA GLY A 196 -10.64 -5.50 -22.83
C GLY A 196 -9.16 -5.13 -22.82
N ILE A 197 -8.76 -4.18 -21.96
CA ILE A 197 -7.38 -3.75 -21.86
C ILE A 197 -6.54 -4.91 -21.32
N GLU A 198 -5.52 -5.28 -22.06
CA GLU A 198 -4.55 -6.30 -21.62
C GLU A 198 -3.60 -5.70 -20.59
N ASP A 199 -3.38 -6.42 -19.47
CA ASP A 199 -2.45 -6.07 -18.42
C ASP A 199 -2.62 -4.63 -17.87
N PRO A 200 -3.86 -4.24 -17.46
CA PRO A 200 -4.09 -2.96 -16.83
C PRO A 200 -3.60 -2.98 -15.40
N PHE A 201 -3.00 -1.89 -14.95
CA PHE A 201 -2.67 -1.71 -13.54
C PHE A 201 -3.50 -0.56 -12.97
N VAL A 202 -4.19 -0.79 -11.86
CA VAL A 202 -4.93 0.26 -11.14
C VAL A 202 -4.44 0.27 -9.70
N GLY A 203 -4.08 1.44 -9.18
CA GLY A 203 -3.57 1.64 -7.84
C GLY A 203 -4.28 2.77 -7.09
N HIS A 204 -4.20 2.72 -5.77
CA HIS A 204 -4.73 3.74 -4.86
C HIS A 204 -3.59 4.33 -4.03
N ILE A 205 -3.24 5.59 -4.29
CA ILE A 205 -2.14 6.29 -3.61
C ILE A 205 -2.50 6.56 -2.15
N GLY A 206 -3.74 7.01 -1.92
CA GLY A 206 -4.28 7.29 -0.60
C GLY A 206 -5.25 8.49 -0.63
N GLY A 207 -6.17 8.56 0.32
CA GLY A 207 -7.24 9.56 0.31
C GLY A 207 -8.09 9.45 -0.93
N ASP A 208 -8.11 10.51 -1.73
CA ASP A 208 -8.87 10.67 -2.97
C ASP A 208 -8.03 10.49 -4.26
N ASP A 209 -6.74 10.13 -4.13
CA ASP A 209 -5.80 9.99 -5.25
C ASP A 209 -5.69 8.55 -5.76
N PHE A 210 -5.85 8.36 -7.07
CA PHE A 210 -5.74 7.08 -7.78
C PHE A 210 -4.76 7.15 -8.94
N VAL A 211 -4.28 5.97 -9.35
CA VAL A 211 -3.43 5.84 -10.55
C VAL A 211 -3.93 4.66 -11.39
N ALA A 212 -3.94 4.83 -12.71
CA ALA A 212 -4.02 3.71 -13.63
C ALA A 212 -2.85 3.77 -14.64
N ILE A 213 -2.34 2.59 -15.00
CA ILE A 213 -1.30 2.42 -16.02
C ILE A 213 -1.87 1.46 -17.07
N ILE A 214 -1.99 1.96 -18.28
CA ILE A 214 -2.66 1.28 -19.39
C ILE A 214 -1.83 1.42 -20.68
N PRO A 215 -2.08 0.64 -21.73
CA PRO A 215 -1.46 0.86 -23.02
C PRO A 215 -1.73 2.29 -23.54
N ALA A 216 -0.70 2.95 -24.06
CA ALA A 216 -0.75 4.37 -24.40
C ALA A 216 -1.87 4.73 -25.38
N GLY A 217 -2.09 3.92 -26.42
CA GLY A 217 -3.15 4.11 -27.40
C GLY A 217 -4.58 3.97 -26.88
N MET A 218 -4.76 3.47 -25.64
CA MET A 218 -6.08 3.29 -25.02
C MET A 218 -6.47 4.45 -24.07
N ALA A 219 -5.58 5.42 -23.86
CA ALA A 219 -5.72 6.46 -22.84
C ALA A 219 -7.02 7.25 -22.93
N GLU A 220 -7.39 7.70 -24.13
CA GLU A 220 -8.60 8.52 -24.35
C GLU A 220 -9.87 7.70 -24.13
N ALA A 221 -9.93 6.50 -24.69
CA ALA A 221 -11.07 5.59 -24.51
C ALA A 221 -11.27 5.20 -23.05
N TYR A 222 -10.18 4.90 -22.35
CA TYR A 222 -10.19 4.55 -20.93
C TYR A 222 -10.70 5.70 -20.07
N CYS A 223 -10.14 6.90 -20.21
CA CYS A 223 -10.57 8.06 -19.44
C CYS A 223 -12.04 8.41 -19.68
N LYS A 224 -12.52 8.31 -20.92
CA LYS A 224 -13.92 8.53 -21.26
C LYS A 224 -14.82 7.53 -20.55
N GLU A 225 -14.52 6.24 -20.64
CA GLU A 225 -15.28 5.16 -19.99
C GLU A 225 -15.30 5.32 -18.46
N VAL A 226 -14.17 5.72 -17.86
CA VAL A 226 -14.08 5.96 -16.41
C VAL A 226 -14.98 7.11 -15.98
N VAL A 227 -14.92 8.24 -16.70
CA VAL A 227 -15.72 9.43 -16.41
C VAL A 227 -17.23 9.11 -16.55
N GLU A 228 -17.65 8.46 -17.65
CA GLU A 228 -19.06 8.07 -17.87
C GLU A 228 -19.56 7.18 -16.72
N ARG A 229 -18.81 6.14 -16.34
CA ARG A 229 -19.18 5.26 -15.22
C ARG A 229 -19.26 5.97 -13.88
N PHE A 230 -18.33 6.89 -13.65
CA PHE A 230 -18.32 7.65 -12.39
C PHE A 230 -19.53 8.55 -12.29
N ASP A 231 -19.83 9.32 -13.35
CA ASP A 231 -20.96 10.24 -13.37
C ASP A 231 -22.31 9.51 -13.31
N ASP A 232 -22.43 8.35 -13.94
CA ASP A 232 -23.64 7.53 -13.94
C ASP A 232 -23.99 6.98 -12.55
N GLY A 233 -22.99 6.71 -11.70
CA GLY A 233 -23.23 6.04 -10.41
C GLY A 233 -22.97 6.87 -9.17
N ILE A 234 -22.30 8.02 -9.26
CA ILE A 234 -21.91 8.80 -8.06
C ILE A 234 -23.14 9.31 -7.28
N LEU A 235 -24.24 9.62 -7.97
CA LEU A 235 -25.46 10.13 -7.32
C LEU A 235 -26.17 9.10 -6.44
N ASP A 236 -25.93 7.81 -6.64
CA ASP A 236 -26.46 6.74 -5.79
C ASP A 236 -25.87 6.75 -4.38
N LEU A 237 -24.75 7.45 -4.19
CA LEU A 237 -24.08 7.63 -2.90
C LEU A 237 -24.54 8.89 -2.14
N TYR A 238 -25.48 9.65 -2.70
CA TYR A 238 -26.09 10.84 -2.11
C TYR A 238 -27.48 10.54 -1.56
N ASP A 239 -27.92 11.34 -0.60
CA ASP A 239 -29.33 11.36 -0.22
C ASP A 239 -30.17 11.88 -1.38
N THR A 240 -31.37 11.31 -1.59
CA THR A 240 -32.23 11.62 -2.72
C THR A 240 -32.47 13.14 -2.90
N ALA A 241 -32.55 13.88 -1.80
CA ALA A 241 -32.78 15.33 -1.87
C ALA A 241 -31.56 16.08 -2.43
N ASP A 242 -30.35 15.66 -2.06
CA ASP A 242 -29.10 16.28 -2.51
C ASP A 242 -28.79 15.86 -3.95
N ALA A 243 -29.02 14.60 -4.29
CA ALA A 243 -28.89 14.08 -5.66
C ALA A 243 -29.79 14.86 -6.64
N LEU A 244 -31.07 15.08 -6.29
CA LEU A 244 -32.01 15.84 -7.12
C LEU A 244 -31.64 17.33 -7.23
N ARG A 245 -31.03 17.89 -6.19
CA ARG A 245 -30.60 19.29 -6.14
C ARG A 245 -29.30 19.53 -6.89
N GLY A 246 -28.44 18.51 -7.00
CA GLY A 246 -27.13 18.56 -7.67
C GLY A 246 -26.02 19.22 -6.86
N TYR A 247 -26.26 19.50 -5.58
CA TYR A 247 -25.26 20.04 -4.65
C TYR A 247 -25.57 19.70 -3.20
N ILE A 248 -24.57 19.77 -2.34
CA ILE A 248 -24.70 19.68 -0.88
C ILE A 248 -24.47 21.03 -0.22
N GLU A 249 -25.12 21.27 0.93
CA GLU A 249 -24.89 22.45 1.75
C GLU A 249 -24.06 22.08 2.97
N VAL A 250 -22.92 22.73 3.14
CA VAL A 250 -22.05 22.56 4.30
C VAL A 250 -22.07 23.87 5.10
N ILE A 251 -22.26 23.74 6.41
CA ILE A 251 -22.23 24.88 7.35
C ILE A 251 -20.84 24.90 7.99
N ASP A 252 -20.13 26.01 7.85
CA ASP A 252 -18.83 26.18 8.47
C ASP A 252 -18.93 26.45 10.00
N ARG A 253 -17.80 26.55 10.68
CA ARG A 253 -17.71 26.78 12.12
C ARG A 253 -18.23 28.20 12.52
N ARG A 254 -18.43 29.10 11.58
CA ARG A 254 -18.96 30.45 11.76
C ARG A 254 -20.47 30.52 11.50
N GLY A 255 -21.10 29.41 11.08
CA GLY A 255 -22.50 29.30 10.72
C GLY A 255 -22.82 29.75 9.28
N GLU A 256 -21.82 30.01 8.46
CA GLU A 256 -22.01 30.34 7.04
C GLU A 256 -22.29 29.08 6.21
N ARG A 257 -23.22 29.20 5.25
CA ARG A 257 -23.61 28.11 4.36
C ARG A 257 -22.85 28.20 3.05
N TYR A 258 -22.25 27.09 2.64
CA TYR A 258 -21.57 26.95 1.36
C TYR A 258 -22.23 25.82 0.58
N ALA A 259 -22.50 26.06 -0.70
CA ALA A 259 -22.99 25.05 -1.62
C ALA A 259 -21.79 24.45 -2.38
N PHE A 260 -21.64 23.13 -2.31
CA PHE A 260 -20.62 22.40 -3.07
C PHE A 260 -21.32 21.51 -4.09
N PRO A 261 -20.87 21.50 -5.35
CA PRO A 261 -21.42 20.60 -6.37
C PRO A 261 -21.15 19.15 -5.95
N VAL A 262 -21.82 18.22 -6.62
CA VAL A 262 -21.56 16.78 -6.49
C VAL A 262 -20.09 16.49 -6.75
N VAL A 263 -19.54 15.52 -6.03
CA VAL A 263 -18.18 15.02 -6.24
C VAL A 263 -18.01 14.64 -7.71
N SER A 264 -16.94 15.12 -8.32
CA SER A 264 -16.54 14.81 -9.69
C SER A 264 -15.14 14.19 -9.72
N LEU A 265 -14.77 13.61 -10.85
CA LEU A 265 -13.49 12.93 -11.04
C LEU A 265 -12.63 13.68 -12.06
N SER A 266 -11.48 14.16 -11.63
CA SER A 266 -10.48 14.80 -12.50
C SER A 266 -9.35 13.84 -12.84
N LEU A 267 -9.15 13.56 -14.15
CA LEU A 267 -8.09 12.66 -14.62
C LEU A 267 -7.03 13.45 -15.40
N GLY A 268 -5.77 13.25 -15.06
CA GLY A 268 -4.61 13.76 -15.79
C GLY A 268 -3.80 12.62 -16.39
N VAL A 269 -3.40 12.75 -17.66
CA VAL A 269 -2.75 11.67 -18.40
C VAL A 269 -1.41 12.11 -18.96
N ALA A 270 -0.38 11.32 -18.65
CA ALA A 270 0.93 11.34 -19.28
C ALA A 270 1.10 10.11 -20.16
N SER A 271 1.55 10.27 -21.42
CA SER A 271 1.73 9.15 -22.36
C SER A 271 3.13 9.12 -22.94
N THR A 272 3.74 7.94 -22.93
CA THR A 272 5.06 7.71 -23.55
C THR A 272 5.04 7.78 -25.08
N GLU A 273 3.88 7.73 -25.72
CA GLU A 273 3.76 7.99 -27.18
C GLU A 273 3.93 9.49 -27.54
N VAL A 274 3.72 10.37 -26.56
CA VAL A 274 3.81 11.83 -26.79
C VAL A 274 5.15 12.39 -26.35
N ARG A 275 5.69 11.82 -25.26
CA ARG A 275 6.93 12.28 -24.64
C ARG A 275 7.71 11.11 -24.08
N ASP A 276 9.04 11.10 -24.33
CA ASP A 276 9.93 10.18 -23.63
C ASP A 276 9.91 10.45 -22.14
N MET A 277 9.72 9.40 -21.36
CA MET A 277 9.72 9.43 -19.89
C MET A 277 10.73 8.41 -19.39
N SER A 278 11.85 8.91 -18.88
CA SER A 278 12.97 8.08 -18.43
C SER A 278 12.87 7.70 -16.95
N THR A 279 12.02 8.37 -16.20
CA THR A 279 11.82 8.13 -14.75
C THR A 279 10.35 8.17 -14.36
N GLN A 280 10.01 7.44 -13.28
CA GLN A 280 8.68 7.52 -12.67
C GLN A 280 8.28 8.95 -12.26
N TRP A 281 9.25 9.76 -11.84
CA TRP A 281 9.01 11.14 -11.40
C TRP A 281 8.54 12.03 -12.56
N GLU A 282 9.13 11.87 -13.74
CA GLU A 282 8.72 12.59 -14.94
C GLU A 282 7.29 12.23 -15.35
N ALA A 283 6.98 10.92 -15.41
CA ALA A 283 5.63 10.45 -15.74
C ALA A 283 4.59 10.98 -14.75
N SER A 284 4.89 10.86 -13.44
CA SER A 284 3.98 11.33 -12.38
C SER A 284 3.80 12.84 -12.41
N ALA A 285 4.86 13.61 -12.59
CA ALA A 285 4.78 15.07 -12.62
C ALA A 285 3.89 15.58 -13.76
N VAL A 286 4.03 15.01 -14.96
CA VAL A 286 3.18 15.36 -16.12
C VAL A 286 1.73 14.97 -15.88
N ALA A 287 1.46 13.77 -15.37
CA ALA A 287 0.09 13.32 -15.08
C ALA A 287 -0.59 14.21 -14.02
N VAL A 288 0.13 14.57 -12.95
CA VAL A 288 -0.37 15.51 -11.92
C VAL A 288 -0.63 16.89 -12.51
N GLU A 289 0.27 17.43 -13.34
CA GLU A 289 0.04 18.71 -14.01
C GLU A 289 -1.25 18.69 -14.85
N MET A 290 -1.46 17.63 -15.63
CA MET A 290 -2.68 17.47 -16.43
C MET A 290 -3.94 17.32 -15.56
N LYS A 291 -3.84 16.64 -14.42
CA LYS A 291 -4.91 16.56 -13.42
C LYS A 291 -5.30 17.97 -12.91
N GLU A 292 -4.32 18.80 -12.59
CA GLU A 292 -4.57 20.20 -12.18
C GLU A 292 -5.25 21.03 -13.28
N PHE A 293 -4.99 20.74 -14.56
CA PHE A 293 -5.75 21.35 -15.65
C PHE A 293 -7.18 20.82 -15.77
N ALA A 294 -7.39 19.54 -15.49
CA ALA A 294 -8.73 18.94 -15.46
C ALA A 294 -9.59 19.58 -14.36
N LYS A 295 -9.06 19.72 -13.13
CA LYS A 295 -9.73 20.35 -11.98
C LYS A 295 -10.26 21.76 -12.20
N LYS A 296 -9.74 22.48 -13.19
CA LYS A 296 -10.23 23.83 -13.56
C LYS A 296 -11.54 23.80 -14.36
N GLN A 297 -11.99 22.63 -14.77
CA GLN A 297 -13.25 22.44 -15.49
C GLN A 297 -14.33 21.95 -14.53
N PRO A 298 -15.58 22.32 -14.70
CA PRO A 298 -16.68 21.79 -13.89
C PRO A 298 -17.01 20.35 -14.28
N GLY A 299 -17.37 19.52 -13.30
CA GLY A 299 -17.76 18.11 -13.50
C GLY A 299 -16.58 17.18 -13.76
N SER A 300 -16.87 15.90 -13.95
CA SER A 300 -15.85 14.90 -14.22
C SER A 300 -15.25 15.09 -15.61
N THR A 301 -13.92 15.07 -15.69
CA THR A 301 -13.22 15.34 -16.94
C THR A 301 -11.81 14.77 -16.92
N TYR A 302 -11.17 14.77 -18.10
CA TYR A 302 -9.76 14.37 -18.22
C TYR A 302 -8.97 15.32 -19.10
N ARG A 303 -7.64 15.33 -18.90
CA ARG A 303 -6.67 16.05 -19.75
C ARG A 303 -5.49 15.14 -20.07
N ILE A 304 -5.18 15.06 -21.36
CA ILE A 304 -4.05 14.28 -21.87
C ILE A 304 -2.95 15.27 -22.27
N ASP A 305 -1.72 15.04 -21.82
CA ASP A 305 -0.57 15.81 -22.30
C ASP A 305 -0.39 15.54 -23.80
N ARG A 306 -0.40 16.62 -24.58
CA ARG A 306 -0.20 16.60 -26.05
C ARG A 306 1.03 17.39 -26.46
N ARG A 307 1.83 17.85 -25.50
CA ARG A 307 3.04 18.62 -25.75
C ARG A 307 4.15 17.66 -26.16
N LEU A 308 4.64 17.81 -27.37
CA LEU A 308 5.82 17.10 -27.84
C LEU A 308 7.02 17.51 -26.98
N GLY A 309 7.76 16.53 -26.45
CA GLY A 309 8.93 16.74 -25.60
C GLY A 309 10.15 17.23 -26.38
#